data_76ef35cddc862f40f0f524f4d79a49ca
#
_entry.id   76ef35cddc862f40f0f524f4d79a49ca
#
_cell.length_a   1.000
_cell.length_b   1.000
_cell.length_c   1.000
_cell.angle_alpha   90.00
_cell.angle_beta   90.00
_cell.angle_gamma   90.00
#
_symmetry.space_group_name_H-M   'P 1'
#
loop_
_entity.id
_entity.type
_entity.pdbx_description
1 polymer ?
#
loop_
_entity_poly.entity_id
_entity_poly.type
_entity_poly.pdbx_seq_one_letter_code
_entity_poly.pdbx_strand_id
1 'polypeptide(L)'
;MKRINVIPMPNKVEFLGGEVKTDTEKLGVSIDERLGEEEYSLTVDKNGIKLIGGSEKAVFYGRQTLRQLGETCPCVKIEDRPAFPYRGFMLDTVRHIFTVEEIKKLVDAAASVKMNVMHWHLTDDQGFRFYSSRRPDATMKGSVRKSSDFGRLKETGEYGGYFTPEEMKEVVDYCKERYITVIPEFELPGHSSALLHAFPQLSCKGEPVEIKTSQGIYEDILCAGKDETFEVVLDILSDMLEIFPSEYIHIGGDEAPKTRWKECPHCQKRMQEEGLRDEEELQGWFTNRIVSFLESKGRKAIVWNESLRSGTVDGSVTVQMWMDRKKHSVKFANDGGRMINSDFFHYYFDYPYSMTPLIKTYNYNPVDRKIKDKSTVVGVESPIWTEYINNFDYLCYMLFPRVTAVAETGWTESKNKNAADFQRRFGKYEKILGEIGIKPAPEEEWNPTAFDRITKTLYFFTGLIKRKN
;
A
#
# COMPACT_ATOMS: atom_id res chain seq x y z
N MET A 1 -18.84 -4.04 -32.20
CA MET A 1 -18.36 -5.11 -31.30
C MET A 1 -19.12 -5.02 -29.98
N LYS A 2 -19.62 -6.17 -29.46
CA LYS A 2 -20.19 -6.22 -28.10
C LYS A 2 -19.08 -5.97 -27.08
N ARG A 3 -19.36 -5.20 -26.03
CA ARG A 3 -18.39 -4.79 -25.01
C ARG A 3 -19.04 -4.81 -23.64
N ILE A 4 -18.25 -5.01 -22.60
CA ILE A 4 -18.63 -4.83 -21.20
C ILE A 4 -17.86 -3.66 -20.60
N ASN A 5 -18.38 -3.07 -19.51
CA ASN A 5 -17.78 -1.92 -18.84
C ASN A 5 -17.36 -2.29 -17.41
N VAL A 6 -16.48 -3.28 -17.30
CA VAL A 6 -16.02 -3.82 -16.01
C VAL A 6 -14.55 -3.51 -15.79
N ILE A 7 -14.20 -3.05 -14.60
CA ILE A 7 -12.83 -2.84 -14.12
C ILE A 7 -12.67 -3.64 -12.81
N PRO A 8 -11.68 -4.51 -12.71
CA PRO A 8 -10.74 -4.96 -13.73
C PRO A 8 -11.42 -5.74 -14.86
N MET A 9 -10.81 -5.74 -16.07
CA MET A 9 -11.30 -6.52 -17.19
C MET A 9 -11.23 -8.01 -16.86
N PRO A 10 -12.35 -8.75 -16.94
CA PRO A 10 -12.33 -10.18 -16.71
C PRO A 10 -11.45 -10.95 -17.72
N ASN A 11 -10.83 -12.02 -17.26
CA ASN A 11 -9.86 -12.77 -18.07
C ASN A 11 -10.48 -13.55 -19.22
N LYS A 12 -11.73 -13.98 -19.07
CA LYS A 12 -12.46 -14.66 -20.15
C LYS A 12 -13.91 -14.21 -20.19
N VAL A 13 -14.34 -13.70 -21.34
CA VAL A 13 -15.70 -13.21 -21.60
C VAL A 13 -16.23 -13.82 -22.87
N GLU A 14 -17.34 -14.53 -22.76
CA GLU A 14 -18.10 -15.11 -23.90
C GLU A 14 -19.43 -14.37 -24.03
N PHE A 15 -19.73 -13.83 -25.22
CA PHE A 15 -21.00 -13.18 -25.53
C PHE A 15 -22.01 -14.18 -26.07
N LEU A 16 -23.09 -14.40 -25.31
CA LEU A 16 -24.11 -15.41 -25.63
C LEU A 16 -25.20 -14.93 -26.61
N GLY A 17 -25.15 -13.63 -26.95
CA GLY A 17 -26.11 -13.00 -27.86
C GLY A 17 -27.36 -12.41 -27.13
N GLY A 18 -27.82 -11.27 -27.61
CA GLY A 18 -28.90 -10.51 -26.99
C GLY A 18 -28.45 -9.67 -25.81
N GLU A 19 -29.42 -8.98 -25.21
CA GLU A 19 -29.27 -8.16 -23.98
C GLU A 19 -30.40 -8.52 -23.03
N VAL A 20 -30.15 -8.37 -21.73
CA VAL A 20 -31.13 -8.64 -20.68
C VAL A 20 -31.09 -7.53 -19.64
N LYS A 21 -32.23 -7.29 -19.00
CA LYS A 21 -32.25 -6.51 -17.76
C LYS A 21 -31.69 -7.37 -16.63
N THR A 22 -30.75 -6.82 -15.89
CA THR A 22 -30.10 -7.48 -14.76
C THR A 22 -31.08 -7.48 -13.58
N ASP A 23 -31.60 -8.64 -13.25
CA ASP A 23 -32.54 -8.84 -12.14
C ASP A 23 -31.80 -9.60 -11.03
N THR A 24 -31.35 -8.86 -10.04
CA THR A 24 -30.59 -9.44 -8.91
C THR A 24 -31.46 -10.32 -7.99
N GLU A 25 -32.80 -10.23 -8.07
CA GLU A 25 -33.70 -11.14 -7.34
C GLU A 25 -33.63 -12.57 -7.91
N LYS A 26 -33.22 -12.70 -9.17
CA LYS A 26 -33.01 -13.99 -9.87
C LYS A 26 -31.54 -14.46 -9.84
N LEU A 27 -30.76 -13.97 -8.89
CA LEU A 27 -29.37 -14.37 -8.72
C LEU A 27 -29.26 -15.71 -7.99
N GLY A 28 -28.96 -16.77 -8.72
CA GLY A 28 -28.55 -18.05 -8.15
C GLY A 28 -27.06 -18.04 -7.79
N VAL A 29 -26.74 -18.29 -6.52
CA VAL A 29 -25.35 -18.35 -6.02
C VAL A 29 -25.04 -19.76 -5.54
N SER A 30 -23.85 -20.26 -5.85
CA SER A 30 -23.34 -21.52 -5.33
C SER A 30 -21.81 -21.49 -5.18
N ILE A 31 -21.31 -22.33 -4.30
CA ILE A 31 -19.87 -22.57 -4.12
C ILE A 31 -19.49 -23.87 -4.82
N ASP A 32 -18.36 -23.87 -5.52
CA ASP A 32 -17.72 -25.05 -6.11
C ASP A 32 -16.24 -25.05 -5.73
N GLU A 33 -15.89 -25.82 -4.69
CA GLU A 33 -14.54 -25.89 -4.14
C GLU A 33 -13.47 -26.40 -5.11
N ARG A 34 -13.86 -26.86 -6.30
CA ARG A 34 -12.93 -27.23 -7.39
C ARG A 34 -12.33 -26.01 -8.09
N LEU A 35 -12.96 -24.85 -7.95
CA LEU A 35 -12.42 -23.56 -8.39
C LEU A 35 -11.39 -23.04 -7.37
N GLY A 36 -10.51 -22.16 -7.81
CA GLY A 36 -9.60 -21.47 -6.91
C GLY A 36 -10.34 -20.54 -5.93
N GLU A 37 -9.73 -20.24 -4.78
CA GLU A 37 -10.33 -19.43 -3.70
C GLU A 37 -10.88 -18.08 -4.20
N GLU A 38 -10.25 -17.46 -5.20
CA GLU A 38 -10.67 -16.17 -5.79
C GLU A 38 -11.23 -16.34 -7.22
N GLU A 39 -11.50 -17.57 -7.65
CA GLU A 39 -12.00 -17.88 -8.99
C GLU A 39 -13.51 -17.96 -8.99
N TYR A 40 -14.16 -17.36 -10.01
CA TYR A 40 -15.60 -17.41 -10.18
C TYR A 40 -16.03 -17.56 -11.64
N SER A 41 -17.27 -18.08 -11.84
CA SER A 41 -17.99 -18.07 -13.10
C SER A 41 -19.30 -17.31 -12.91
N LEU A 42 -19.55 -16.32 -13.77
CA LEU A 42 -20.78 -15.52 -13.80
C LEU A 42 -21.44 -15.65 -15.16
N THR A 43 -22.67 -16.15 -15.19
CA THR A 43 -23.50 -16.20 -16.39
C THR A 43 -24.71 -15.29 -16.22
N VAL A 44 -24.93 -14.40 -17.20
CA VAL A 44 -26.08 -13.52 -17.28
C VAL A 44 -26.74 -13.77 -18.63
N ASP A 45 -27.95 -14.33 -18.62
CA ASP A 45 -28.71 -14.63 -19.82
C ASP A 45 -30.23 -14.47 -19.61
N LYS A 46 -31.02 -14.89 -20.61
CA LYS A 46 -32.48 -14.79 -20.54
C LYS A 46 -33.12 -15.65 -19.47
N ASN A 47 -32.39 -16.65 -18.94
CA ASN A 47 -32.88 -17.58 -17.93
C ASN A 47 -32.60 -17.04 -16.50
N GLY A 48 -31.78 -16.01 -16.38
CA GLY A 48 -31.42 -15.37 -15.12
C GLY A 48 -29.94 -15.14 -14.94
N ILE A 49 -29.52 -15.05 -13.68
CA ILE A 49 -28.12 -14.80 -13.30
C ILE A 49 -27.63 -15.99 -12.46
N LYS A 50 -26.52 -16.57 -12.86
CA LYS A 50 -25.86 -17.65 -12.14
C LYS A 50 -24.42 -17.25 -11.80
N LEU A 51 -24.10 -17.25 -10.50
CA LEU A 51 -22.76 -16.97 -9.98
C LEU A 51 -22.25 -18.18 -9.19
N ILE A 52 -21.13 -18.72 -9.60
CA ILE A 52 -20.44 -19.83 -8.95
C ILE A 52 -19.07 -19.34 -8.54
N GLY A 53 -18.73 -19.41 -7.27
CA GLY A 53 -17.41 -19.06 -6.75
C GLY A 53 -16.69 -20.25 -6.15
N GLY A 54 -15.36 -20.25 -6.11
CA GLY A 54 -14.57 -21.20 -5.35
C GLY A 54 -14.68 -21.01 -3.83
N SER A 55 -15.10 -19.82 -3.42
CA SER A 55 -15.34 -19.43 -2.03
C SER A 55 -16.33 -18.27 -1.95
N GLU A 56 -16.74 -17.87 -0.74
CA GLU A 56 -17.51 -16.63 -0.51
C GLU A 56 -16.76 -15.37 -0.99
N LYS A 57 -15.45 -15.36 -0.90
CA LYS A 57 -14.57 -14.29 -1.43
C LYS A 57 -14.69 -14.20 -2.96
N ALA A 58 -14.68 -15.32 -3.65
CA ALA A 58 -14.87 -15.37 -5.10
C ALA A 58 -16.27 -14.90 -5.50
N VAL A 59 -17.30 -15.29 -4.73
CA VAL A 59 -18.68 -14.81 -4.91
C VAL A 59 -18.74 -13.29 -4.73
N PHE A 60 -18.07 -12.74 -3.73
CA PHE A 60 -17.98 -11.29 -3.53
C PHE A 60 -17.41 -10.61 -4.78
N TYR A 61 -16.31 -11.09 -5.34
CA TYR A 61 -15.71 -10.52 -6.56
C TYR A 61 -16.62 -10.66 -7.80
N GLY A 62 -17.33 -11.78 -7.93
CA GLY A 62 -18.33 -11.96 -8.96
C GLY A 62 -19.49 -10.96 -8.84
N ARG A 63 -19.92 -10.63 -7.60
CA ARG A 63 -20.90 -9.59 -7.33
C ARG A 63 -20.42 -8.20 -7.72
N GLN A 64 -19.13 -7.87 -7.51
CA GLN A 64 -18.56 -6.60 -7.98
C GLN A 64 -18.58 -6.52 -9.51
N THR A 65 -18.30 -7.61 -10.19
CA THR A 65 -18.43 -7.67 -11.65
C THR A 65 -19.89 -7.48 -12.09
N LEU A 66 -20.83 -8.16 -11.46
CA LEU A 66 -22.27 -8.04 -11.76
C LEU A 66 -22.77 -6.59 -11.55
N ARG A 67 -22.39 -5.94 -10.46
CA ARG A 67 -22.72 -4.52 -10.20
C ARG A 67 -22.25 -3.62 -11.34
N GLN A 68 -21.03 -3.82 -11.84
CA GLN A 68 -20.46 -3.02 -12.92
C GLN A 68 -21.07 -3.31 -14.29
N LEU A 69 -21.66 -4.48 -14.51
CA LEU A 69 -22.40 -4.75 -15.74
C LEU A 69 -23.64 -3.86 -15.89
N GLY A 70 -24.19 -3.33 -14.78
CA GLY A 70 -25.28 -2.38 -14.73
C GLY A 70 -26.67 -3.03 -14.89
N GLU A 71 -27.72 -2.19 -14.99
CA GLU A 71 -29.12 -2.65 -15.03
C GLU A 71 -29.50 -3.38 -16.33
N THR A 72 -28.83 -3.09 -17.44
CA THR A 72 -28.99 -3.76 -18.73
C THR A 72 -27.62 -4.09 -19.28
N CYS A 73 -27.39 -5.35 -19.55
CA CYS A 73 -26.11 -5.82 -20.07
C CYS A 73 -26.28 -6.85 -21.19
N PRO A 74 -25.27 -7.06 -22.04
CA PRO A 74 -25.26 -8.16 -22.98
C PRO A 74 -25.32 -9.50 -22.23
N CYS A 75 -26.00 -10.51 -22.81
CA CYS A 75 -25.93 -11.87 -22.31
C CYS A 75 -24.47 -12.36 -22.42
N VAL A 76 -23.87 -12.71 -21.26
CA VAL A 76 -22.46 -13.07 -21.16
C VAL A 76 -22.23 -14.26 -20.22
N LYS A 77 -21.16 -15.01 -20.51
CA LYS A 77 -20.53 -15.91 -19.56
C LYS A 77 -19.12 -15.39 -19.29
N ILE A 78 -18.79 -15.21 -18.02
CA ILE A 78 -17.50 -14.73 -17.53
C ILE A 78 -16.89 -15.84 -16.69
N GLU A 79 -15.63 -16.20 -16.96
CA GLU A 79 -14.80 -17.06 -16.13
C GLU A 79 -13.56 -16.25 -15.74
N ASP A 80 -13.33 -16.07 -14.45
CA ASP A 80 -12.41 -15.02 -14.00
C ASP A 80 -11.67 -15.41 -12.71
N ARG A 81 -10.42 -14.96 -12.61
CA ARG A 81 -9.54 -15.12 -11.44
C ARG A 81 -8.42 -14.09 -11.48
N PRO A 82 -7.79 -13.74 -10.34
CA PRO A 82 -6.71 -12.76 -10.33
C PRO A 82 -5.43 -13.27 -10.98
N ALA A 83 -4.66 -12.35 -11.59
CA ALA A 83 -3.31 -12.60 -12.09
C ALA A 83 -2.28 -12.66 -10.96
N PHE A 84 -2.50 -11.89 -9.86
CA PHE A 84 -1.64 -11.88 -8.69
C PHE A 84 -2.47 -12.05 -7.40
N PRO A 85 -1.97 -12.84 -6.42
CA PRO A 85 -2.67 -13.03 -5.15
C PRO A 85 -2.68 -11.77 -4.27
N TYR A 86 -1.70 -10.88 -4.37
CA TYR A 86 -1.62 -9.64 -3.62
C TYR A 86 -1.93 -8.44 -4.53
N ARG A 87 -2.92 -7.62 -4.18
CA ARG A 87 -3.39 -6.45 -4.93
C ARG A 87 -3.68 -5.33 -3.93
N GLY A 88 -2.64 -4.56 -3.63
CA GLY A 88 -2.65 -3.59 -2.52
C GLY A 88 -2.71 -2.13 -2.95
N PHE A 89 -3.17 -1.32 -2.01
CA PHE A 89 -2.89 0.10 -1.95
C PHE A 89 -2.36 0.44 -0.56
N MET A 90 -1.40 1.35 -0.47
CA MET A 90 -0.91 1.87 0.80
C MET A 90 -1.48 3.27 1.03
N LEU A 91 -1.90 3.55 2.26
CA LEU A 91 -2.34 4.86 2.72
C LEU A 91 -1.45 5.35 3.85
N ASP A 92 -0.75 6.46 3.60
CA ASP A 92 -0.06 7.21 4.64
C ASP A 92 -1.08 8.07 5.41
N THR A 93 -1.25 7.78 6.69
CA THR A 93 -2.06 8.58 7.61
C THR A 93 -1.21 9.37 8.61
N VAL A 94 0.12 9.34 8.42
CA VAL A 94 1.07 10.00 9.33
C VAL A 94 1.29 11.45 8.95
N ARG A 95 1.66 11.72 7.69
CA ARG A 95 1.93 13.09 7.26
C ARG A 95 0.65 13.90 7.29
N HIS A 96 -0.46 13.32 6.75
CA HIS A 96 -1.80 13.85 6.98
C HIS A 96 -2.76 12.73 7.38
N ILE A 97 -3.56 12.98 8.42
CA ILE A 97 -4.51 12.02 8.97
C ILE A 97 -5.86 12.14 8.24
N PHE A 98 -6.52 11.00 8.04
CA PHE A 98 -7.86 10.92 7.46
C PHE A 98 -8.81 10.27 8.46
N THR A 99 -10.08 10.64 8.40
CA THR A 99 -11.11 10.08 9.28
C THR A 99 -11.42 8.62 8.92
N VAL A 100 -11.92 7.85 9.89
CA VAL A 100 -12.37 6.47 9.66
C VAL A 100 -13.36 6.39 8.50
N GLU A 101 -14.31 7.36 8.39
CA GLU A 101 -15.29 7.39 7.30
C GLU A 101 -14.66 7.65 5.93
N GLU A 102 -13.61 8.46 5.85
CA GLU A 102 -12.85 8.66 4.60
C GLU A 102 -12.08 7.41 4.21
N ILE A 103 -11.46 6.72 5.18
CA ILE A 103 -10.78 5.43 4.96
C ILE A 103 -11.78 4.39 4.44
N LYS A 104 -12.96 4.28 5.03
CA LYS A 104 -14.01 3.35 4.59
C LYS A 104 -14.45 3.60 3.14
N LYS A 105 -14.55 4.85 2.69
CA LYS A 105 -14.83 5.16 1.28
C LYS A 105 -13.74 4.65 0.34
N LEU A 106 -12.46 4.79 0.73
CA LEU A 106 -11.36 4.22 -0.06
C LEU A 106 -11.42 2.70 -0.11
N VAL A 107 -11.76 2.06 1.02
CA VAL A 107 -11.95 0.61 1.11
C VAL A 107 -13.09 0.15 0.20
N ASP A 108 -14.23 0.85 0.16
CA ASP A 108 -15.34 0.54 -0.75
C ASP A 108 -14.92 0.63 -2.23
N ALA A 109 -14.17 1.67 -2.58
CA ALA A 109 -13.67 1.83 -3.94
C ALA A 109 -12.66 0.74 -4.30
N ALA A 110 -11.72 0.42 -3.42
CA ALA A 110 -10.74 -0.65 -3.60
C ALA A 110 -11.42 -2.02 -3.75
N ALA A 111 -12.40 -2.33 -2.90
CA ALA A 111 -13.20 -3.55 -2.95
C ALA A 111 -13.96 -3.69 -4.28
N SER A 112 -14.53 -2.58 -4.79
CA SER A 112 -15.29 -2.57 -6.03
C SER A 112 -14.45 -2.91 -7.26
N VAL A 113 -13.11 -2.74 -7.20
CA VAL A 113 -12.13 -3.14 -8.22
C VAL A 113 -11.27 -4.34 -7.80
N LYS A 114 -11.76 -5.10 -6.81
CA LYS A 114 -11.19 -6.38 -6.38
C LYS A 114 -9.75 -6.28 -5.82
N MET A 115 -9.37 -5.16 -5.25
CA MET A 115 -8.17 -5.09 -4.41
C MET A 115 -8.44 -5.85 -3.10
N ASN A 116 -7.40 -6.46 -2.52
CA ASN A 116 -7.54 -7.33 -1.35
C ASN A 116 -6.59 -7.00 -0.21
N VAL A 117 -5.79 -5.95 -0.34
CA VAL A 117 -4.90 -5.47 0.72
C VAL A 117 -4.97 -3.96 0.85
N MET A 118 -5.10 -3.49 2.09
CA MET A 118 -4.83 -2.13 2.53
C MET A 118 -3.57 -2.15 3.39
N HIS A 119 -2.51 -1.56 2.90
CA HIS A 119 -1.30 -1.30 3.67
C HIS A 119 -1.48 0.03 4.40
N TRP A 120 -1.46 0.02 5.72
CA TRP A 120 -1.74 1.20 6.55
C TRP A 120 -0.48 1.70 7.23
N HIS A 121 0.06 2.80 6.71
CA HIS A 121 1.26 3.45 7.25
C HIS A 121 0.88 4.31 8.45
N LEU A 122 1.31 3.89 9.65
CA LEU A 122 0.82 4.40 10.94
C LEU A 122 1.87 5.17 11.74
N THR A 123 3.16 5.05 11.39
CA THR A 123 4.24 5.70 12.14
C THR A 123 5.32 6.22 11.19
N ASP A 124 5.84 7.42 11.46
CA ASP A 124 6.91 8.05 10.69
C ASP A 124 7.55 9.20 11.50
N ASP A 125 8.48 9.92 10.92
CA ASP A 125 9.16 11.08 11.51
C ASP A 125 8.20 12.21 11.93
N GLN A 126 7.05 12.35 11.25
CA GLN A 126 6.08 13.43 11.42
C GLN A 126 4.93 13.08 12.35
N GLY A 127 4.88 11.85 12.86
CA GLY A 127 3.84 11.46 13.78
C GLY A 127 3.78 9.97 14.08
N PHE A 128 3.12 9.66 15.20
CA PHE A 128 2.83 8.31 15.65
C PHE A 128 1.32 8.16 15.79
N ARG A 129 0.67 7.46 14.83
CA ARG A 129 -0.81 7.42 14.70
C ARG A 129 -1.45 6.20 15.35
N PHE A 130 -0.64 5.28 15.83
CA PHE A 130 -1.07 4.06 16.49
C PHE A 130 -1.17 4.27 18.00
N TYR A 131 -2.27 3.83 18.66
CA TYR A 131 -2.35 3.83 20.11
C TYR A 131 -1.69 2.58 20.69
N SER A 132 -0.62 2.76 21.47
CA SER A 132 0.04 1.68 22.21
C SER A 132 -0.36 1.72 23.68
N SER A 133 -0.96 0.66 24.17
CA SER A 133 -1.35 0.51 25.58
C SER A 133 -0.15 0.22 26.49
N ARG A 134 0.84 -0.53 25.98
CA ARG A 134 2.07 -0.89 26.69
C ARG A 134 3.06 0.27 26.76
N ARG A 135 3.03 1.12 25.74
CA ARG A 135 3.92 2.31 25.61
C ARG A 135 3.11 3.57 25.27
N PRO A 136 2.20 4.01 26.17
CA PRO A 136 1.27 5.11 25.86
C PRO A 136 1.99 6.43 25.52
N ASP A 137 3.19 6.65 26.04
CA ASP A 137 4.00 7.83 25.72
C ASP A 137 4.34 7.92 24.23
N ALA A 138 4.49 6.79 23.51
CA ALA A 138 4.71 6.78 22.06
C ALA A 138 3.57 7.54 21.34
N THR A 139 2.34 7.28 21.75
CA THR A 139 1.14 7.93 21.18
C THR A 139 0.99 9.35 21.73
N MET A 140 0.96 9.52 23.06
CA MET A 140 0.62 10.79 23.68
C MET A 140 1.61 11.90 23.37
N LYS A 141 2.89 11.56 23.23
CA LYS A 141 3.94 12.53 22.88
C LYS A 141 4.26 12.55 21.39
N GLY A 142 4.15 11.41 20.69
CA GLY A 142 4.54 11.29 19.29
C GLY A 142 3.44 11.67 18.27
N SER A 143 2.18 11.86 18.70
CA SER A 143 1.07 12.04 17.76
C SER A 143 0.83 13.47 17.28
N VAL A 144 1.43 14.49 17.91
CA VAL A 144 1.19 15.91 17.60
C VAL A 144 2.50 16.63 17.31
N ARG A 145 2.61 17.28 16.16
CA ARG A 145 3.71 18.14 15.75
C ARG A 145 3.33 19.62 15.80
N LYS A 146 4.32 20.50 15.91
CA LYS A 146 4.10 21.95 16.11
C LYS A 146 3.60 22.68 14.85
N SER A 147 3.90 22.17 13.68
CA SER A 147 3.54 22.77 12.38
C SER A 147 3.75 21.75 11.25
N SER A 148 3.38 22.12 10.02
CA SER A 148 3.71 21.36 8.82
C SER A 148 4.35 22.28 7.78
N ASP A 149 5.46 21.84 7.18
CA ASP A 149 6.12 22.52 6.07
C ASP A 149 6.53 21.52 4.98
N PHE A 150 5.52 21.01 4.26
CA PHE A 150 5.71 20.09 3.15
C PHE A 150 5.70 20.88 1.82
N GLY A 151 6.73 21.71 1.64
CA GLY A 151 6.87 22.47 0.43
C GLY A 151 5.74 23.50 0.20
N ARG A 152 4.71 23.15 -0.57
CA ARG A 152 3.57 24.04 -0.84
C ARG A 152 2.53 24.05 0.25
N LEU A 153 2.43 22.98 1.02
CA LEU A 153 1.53 22.88 2.16
C LEU A 153 2.26 23.38 3.40
N LYS A 154 1.91 24.58 3.82
CA LYS A 154 2.37 25.15 5.10
C LYS A 154 1.18 25.31 6.01
N GLU A 155 1.26 24.61 7.12
CA GLU A 155 0.27 24.70 8.17
C GLU A 155 0.96 25.22 9.43
N THR A 156 0.42 26.30 10.01
CA THR A 156 0.90 26.88 11.26
C THR A 156 0.04 26.39 12.42
N GLY A 157 0.68 26.10 13.55
CA GLY A 157 0.01 25.57 14.71
C GLY A 157 0.13 24.04 14.79
N GLU A 158 -0.37 23.49 15.88
CA GLU A 158 -0.28 22.05 16.12
C GLU A 158 -1.12 21.26 15.12
N TYR A 159 -0.55 20.15 14.64
CA TYR A 159 -1.20 19.20 13.78
C TYR A 159 -0.95 17.77 14.24
N GLY A 160 -2.01 16.97 14.29
CA GLY A 160 -1.86 15.56 14.64
C GLY A 160 -3.14 14.90 15.10
N GLY A 161 -2.97 13.82 15.82
CA GLY A 161 -3.98 12.90 16.29
C GLY A 161 -3.50 11.47 16.15
N TYR A 162 -4.31 10.53 16.57
CA TYR A 162 -4.03 9.10 16.49
C TYR A 162 -5.35 8.34 16.37
N PHE A 163 -5.28 7.09 15.94
CA PHE A 163 -6.42 6.18 15.92
C PHE A 163 -6.48 5.42 17.25
N THR A 164 -7.65 5.38 17.86
CA THR A 164 -7.90 4.55 19.05
C THR A 164 -7.97 3.07 18.64
N PRO A 165 -7.79 2.12 19.59
CA PRO A 165 -7.96 0.70 19.32
C PRO A 165 -9.32 0.36 18.71
N GLU A 166 -10.37 1.05 19.14
CA GLU A 166 -11.75 0.89 18.65
C GLU A 166 -11.85 1.33 17.19
N GLU A 167 -11.33 2.50 16.84
CA GLU A 167 -11.31 3.02 15.46
C GLU A 167 -10.51 2.12 14.52
N MET A 168 -9.35 1.61 14.98
CA MET A 168 -8.55 0.68 14.19
C MET A 168 -9.26 -0.65 13.96
N LYS A 169 -9.91 -1.21 14.99
CA LYS A 169 -10.72 -2.43 14.85
C LYS A 169 -11.91 -2.22 13.93
N GLU A 170 -12.57 -1.04 14.00
CA GLU A 170 -13.65 -0.69 13.10
C GLU A 170 -13.21 -0.71 11.63
N VAL A 171 -12.04 -0.15 11.32
CA VAL A 171 -11.47 -0.20 9.96
C VAL A 171 -11.13 -1.64 9.56
N VAL A 172 -10.51 -2.41 10.47
CA VAL A 172 -10.14 -3.82 10.22
C VAL A 172 -11.38 -4.67 9.92
N ASP A 173 -12.44 -4.54 10.73
CA ASP A 173 -13.67 -5.30 10.54
C ASP A 173 -14.39 -4.88 9.26
N TYR A 174 -14.43 -3.58 8.94
CA TYR A 174 -14.98 -3.05 7.71
C TYR A 174 -14.26 -3.58 6.45
N CYS A 175 -12.93 -3.66 6.52
CA CYS A 175 -12.11 -4.27 5.47
C CYS A 175 -12.37 -5.77 5.33
N LYS A 176 -12.46 -6.49 6.47
CA LYS A 176 -12.72 -7.93 6.50
C LYS A 176 -14.03 -8.32 5.82
N GLU A 177 -15.10 -7.56 6.02
CA GLU A 177 -16.39 -7.75 5.34
C GLU A 177 -16.29 -7.62 3.82
N ARG A 178 -15.23 -6.95 3.32
CA ARG A 178 -14.94 -6.71 1.90
C ARG A 178 -13.80 -7.56 1.37
N TYR A 179 -13.36 -8.53 2.16
CA TYR A 179 -12.21 -9.40 1.83
C TYR A 179 -10.93 -8.63 1.55
N ILE A 180 -10.74 -7.50 2.25
CA ILE A 180 -9.51 -6.71 2.26
C ILE A 180 -8.78 -6.97 3.57
N THR A 181 -7.52 -7.40 3.48
CA THR A 181 -6.64 -7.56 4.64
C THR A 181 -5.95 -6.24 4.95
N VAL A 182 -5.99 -5.80 6.20
CA VAL A 182 -5.23 -4.63 6.64
C VAL A 182 -3.86 -5.07 7.14
N ILE A 183 -2.81 -4.58 6.49
CA ILE A 183 -1.41 -4.78 6.90
C ILE A 183 -0.92 -3.48 7.52
N PRO A 184 -0.71 -3.43 8.85
CA PRO A 184 -0.17 -2.23 9.50
C PRO A 184 1.32 -2.11 9.25
N GLU A 185 1.82 -0.88 9.15
CA GLU A 185 3.23 -0.58 9.09
C GLU A 185 3.69 0.16 10.34
N PHE A 186 4.78 -0.35 10.92
CA PHE A 186 5.58 0.30 11.94
C PHE A 186 6.99 0.50 11.40
N GLU A 187 7.35 1.74 11.10
CA GLU A 187 8.64 2.09 10.50
C GLU A 187 9.81 1.91 11.46
N LEU A 188 10.80 1.13 11.02
CA LEU A 188 12.00 0.71 11.76
C LEU A 188 13.20 0.47 10.81
N PRO A 189 14.44 0.83 11.15
CA PRO A 189 14.84 1.68 12.28
C PRO A 189 14.81 3.16 11.96
N GLY A 190 14.64 3.53 10.68
CA GLY A 190 14.47 4.89 10.18
C GLY A 190 13.08 5.44 10.45
N HIS A 191 12.77 6.63 9.93
CA HIS A 191 11.45 7.25 10.03
C HIS A 191 10.83 7.19 11.44
N SER A 192 11.66 7.36 12.47
CA SER A 192 11.30 7.11 13.88
C SER A 192 11.39 8.34 14.78
N SER A 193 11.52 9.56 14.21
CA SER A 193 11.68 10.78 15.01
C SER A 193 10.53 11.02 15.97
N ALA A 194 9.28 10.67 15.62
CA ALA A 194 8.14 10.79 16.52
C ALA A 194 8.25 9.82 17.71
N LEU A 195 8.71 8.59 17.49
CA LEU A 195 8.99 7.63 18.55
C LEU A 195 10.16 8.09 19.42
N LEU A 196 11.23 8.60 18.81
CA LEU A 196 12.39 9.13 19.52
C LEU A 196 12.07 10.42 20.29
N HIS A 197 11.08 11.19 19.87
CA HIS A 197 10.57 12.31 20.67
C HIS A 197 9.96 11.83 21.99
N ALA A 198 9.22 10.73 21.94
CA ALA A 198 8.63 10.11 23.13
C ALA A 198 9.68 9.42 24.03
N PHE A 199 10.70 8.80 23.41
CA PHE A 199 11.73 8.00 24.06
C PHE A 199 13.14 8.39 23.56
N PRO A 200 13.69 9.57 23.93
CA PRO A 200 14.98 10.03 23.43
C PRO A 200 16.14 9.05 23.69
N GLN A 201 16.06 8.31 24.78
CA GLN A 201 17.07 7.32 25.16
C GLN A 201 17.23 6.18 24.15
N LEU A 202 16.25 5.95 23.26
CA LEU A 202 16.32 4.93 22.20
C LEU A 202 17.17 5.41 21.01
N SER A 203 17.51 6.71 20.93
CA SER A 203 18.46 7.20 19.92
C SER A 203 19.90 6.88 20.33
N CYS A 204 20.82 6.94 19.36
CA CYS A 204 22.26 6.74 19.64
C CYS A 204 22.82 7.77 20.62
N LYS A 205 22.35 9.01 20.57
CA LYS A 205 22.81 10.11 21.43
C LYS A 205 22.10 10.17 22.77
N GLY A 206 20.87 9.67 22.86
CA GLY A 206 20.04 9.80 24.05
C GLY A 206 19.54 11.24 24.31
N GLU A 207 19.68 12.12 23.33
CA GLU A 207 19.27 13.53 23.40
C GLU A 207 17.82 13.69 22.89
N PRO A 208 17.11 14.76 23.33
CA PRO A 208 15.78 15.07 22.83
C PRO A 208 15.74 15.19 21.29
N VAL A 209 14.78 14.54 20.66
CA VAL A 209 14.53 14.61 19.24
C VAL A 209 13.20 15.31 19.03
N GLU A 210 13.14 16.29 18.12
CA GLU A 210 11.88 16.96 17.76
C GLU A 210 11.16 16.15 16.68
N ILE A 211 9.82 16.07 16.79
CA ILE A 211 8.97 15.53 15.72
C ILE A 211 9.17 16.38 14.46
N LYS A 212 9.38 15.75 13.34
CA LYS A 212 9.68 16.47 12.09
C LYS A 212 8.42 17.14 11.54
N THR A 213 8.64 18.27 10.90
CA THR A 213 7.57 19.11 10.32
C THR A 213 7.63 19.19 8.80
N SER A 214 8.63 18.55 8.18
CA SER A 214 8.87 18.53 6.74
C SER A 214 9.21 17.12 6.28
N GLN A 215 9.21 16.93 4.95
CA GLN A 215 9.74 15.70 4.33
C GLN A 215 11.28 15.70 4.43
N GLY A 216 11.86 14.50 4.49
CA GLY A 216 13.30 14.32 4.47
C GLY A 216 13.75 12.99 5.04
N ILE A 217 15.04 12.71 4.92
CA ILE A 217 15.71 11.59 5.54
C ILE A 217 16.50 12.15 6.71
N TYR A 218 16.21 11.67 7.93
CA TYR A 218 16.79 12.21 9.15
C TYR A 218 17.78 11.24 9.77
N GLU A 219 18.89 11.80 10.28
CA GLU A 219 20.01 10.99 10.82
C GLU A 219 19.69 10.29 12.16
N ASP A 220 18.77 10.85 12.95
CA ASP A 220 18.42 10.29 14.25
C ASP A 220 17.40 9.16 14.02
N ILE A 221 17.90 7.93 14.09
CA ILE A 221 17.17 6.68 13.95
C ILE A 221 17.30 5.84 15.23
N LEU A 222 16.53 4.79 15.38
CA LEU A 222 16.60 3.88 16.52
C LEU A 222 18.00 3.27 16.66
N CYS A 223 18.50 3.23 17.89
CA CYS A 223 19.81 2.67 18.20
C CYS A 223 19.75 1.13 18.21
N ALA A 224 20.40 0.49 17.25
CA ALA A 224 20.46 -0.97 17.16
C ALA A 224 21.30 -1.64 18.24
N GLY A 225 22.18 -0.86 18.92
CA GLY A 225 23.06 -1.37 19.96
C GLY A 225 22.41 -1.48 21.35
N LYS A 226 21.25 -0.85 21.58
CA LYS A 226 20.58 -0.82 22.89
C LYS A 226 19.48 -1.88 22.96
N ASP A 227 19.46 -2.70 23.98
CA ASP A 227 18.39 -3.71 24.19
C ASP A 227 17.05 -3.05 24.55
N GLU A 228 17.07 -1.90 25.24
CA GLU A 228 15.87 -1.11 25.54
C GLU A 228 15.11 -0.71 24.27
N THR A 229 15.81 -0.49 23.14
CA THR A 229 15.17 -0.23 21.83
C THR A 229 14.24 -1.37 21.46
N PHE A 230 14.72 -2.61 21.62
CA PHE A 230 13.92 -3.78 21.28
C PHE A 230 12.77 -3.99 22.26
N GLU A 231 12.97 -3.73 23.54
CA GLU A 231 11.88 -3.83 24.55
C GLU A 231 10.70 -2.92 24.16
N VAL A 232 10.98 -1.66 23.83
CA VAL A 232 9.92 -0.71 23.41
C VAL A 232 9.29 -1.10 22.10
N VAL A 233 10.09 -1.46 21.09
CA VAL A 233 9.60 -1.86 19.76
C VAL A 233 8.74 -3.11 19.85
N LEU A 234 9.15 -4.13 20.60
CA LEU A 234 8.40 -5.38 20.74
C LEU A 234 7.11 -5.23 21.53
N ASP A 235 7.07 -4.31 22.51
CA ASP A 235 5.84 -3.94 23.21
C ASP A 235 4.82 -3.30 22.26
N ILE A 236 5.26 -2.34 21.43
CA ILE A 236 4.41 -1.68 20.42
C ILE A 236 3.91 -2.71 19.40
N LEU A 237 4.80 -3.57 18.88
CA LEU A 237 4.41 -4.64 17.96
C LEU A 237 3.41 -5.59 18.60
N SER A 238 3.56 -5.90 19.91
CA SER A 238 2.61 -6.75 20.63
C SER A 238 1.21 -6.14 20.66
N ASP A 239 1.09 -4.82 20.89
CA ASP A 239 -0.19 -4.11 20.79
C ASP A 239 -0.77 -4.15 19.37
N MET A 240 0.07 -4.00 18.33
CA MET A 240 -0.37 -4.10 16.94
C MET A 240 -0.93 -5.48 16.61
N LEU A 241 -0.29 -6.55 17.10
CA LEU A 241 -0.73 -7.92 16.87
C LEU A 241 -2.11 -8.24 17.52
N GLU A 242 -2.49 -7.52 18.56
CA GLU A 242 -3.81 -7.66 19.20
C GLU A 242 -4.94 -7.00 18.39
N ILE A 243 -4.61 -5.99 17.60
CA ILE A 243 -5.57 -5.22 16.80
C ILE A 243 -5.67 -5.76 15.37
N PHE A 244 -4.53 -6.07 14.75
CA PHE A 244 -4.44 -6.48 13.35
C PHE A 244 -4.27 -7.99 13.20
N PRO A 245 -5.29 -8.71 12.70
CA PRO A 245 -5.25 -10.17 12.54
C PRO A 245 -4.43 -10.63 11.32
N SER A 246 -3.88 -9.69 10.54
CA SER A 246 -3.09 -10.00 9.35
C SER A 246 -1.96 -10.98 9.62
N GLU A 247 -1.74 -11.94 8.73
CA GLU A 247 -0.54 -12.79 8.75
C GLU A 247 0.75 -11.96 8.62
N TYR A 248 0.66 -10.78 7.98
CA TYR A 248 1.80 -9.92 7.69
C TYR A 248 1.76 -8.63 8.52
N ILE A 249 2.95 -8.20 8.97
CA ILE A 249 3.22 -6.88 9.53
C ILE A 249 4.34 -6.26 8.69
N HIS A 250 4.13 -5.04 8.24
CA HIS A 250 5.19 -4.28 7.57
C HIS A 250 6.04 -3.55 8.62
N ILE A 251 7.36 -3.71 8.55
CA ILE A 251 8.31 -3.17 9.54
C ILE A 251 9.29 -2.16 8.93
N GLY A 252 8.92 -1.58 7.79
CA GLY A 252 9.70 -0.54 7.12
C GLY A 252 11.06 -1.00 6.61
N GLY A 253 12.10 -0.23 6.90
CA GLY A 253 13.49 -0.58 6.63
C GLY A 253 14.16 0.22 5.54
N ASP A 254 13.47 1.18 4.94
CA ASP A 254 14.00 2.12 3.97
C ASP A 254 14.70 3.32 4.63
N GLU A 255 15.46 4.03 3.82
CA GLU A 255 16.05 5.34 4.10
C GLU A 255 16.69 5.50 5.50
N ALA A 256 17.25 4.43 6.07
CA ALA A 256 17.91 4.44 7.37
C ALA A 256 19.38 4.90 7.27
N PRO A 257 19.73 6.15 7.63
CA PRO A 257 21.11 6.63 7.59
C PRO A 257 22.00 5.94 8.64
N LYS A 258 23.22 5.61 8.27
CA LYS A 258 24.15 4.91 9.17
C LYS A 258 25.08 5.83 9.94
N THR A 259 24.97 7.15 9.75
CA THR A 259 25.86 8.16 10.35
C THR A 259 25.96 8.00 11.87
N ARG A 260 24.79 7.93 12.54
CA ARG A 260 24.77 7.81 14.01
C ARG A 260 25.29 6.47 14.51
N TRP A 261 25.02 5.38 13.79
CA TRP A 261 25.49 4.05 14.20
C TRP A 261 27.00 3.90 14.13
N LYS A 262 27.66 4.56 13.16
CA LYS A 262 29.13 4.57 13.02
C LYS A 262 29.84 5.15 14.22
N GLU A 263 29.24 6.17 14.83
CA GLU A 263 29.81 6.90 15.96
C GLU A 263 29.32 6.39 17.33
N CYS A 264 28.28 5.54 17.33
CA CYS A 264 27.63 5.09 18.57
C CYS A 264 28.36 3.93 19.23
N PRO A 265 28.89 4.10 20.49
CA PRO A 265 29.58 3.02 21.17
C PRO A 265 28.72 1.77 21.37
N HIS A 266 27.42 1.90 21.57
CA HIS A 266 26.50 0.79 21.72
C HIS A 266 26.36 0.00 20.42
N CYS A 267 26.19 0.68 19.27
CA CYS A 267 26.10 0.03 17.96
C CYS A 267 27.40 -0.65 17.60
N GLN A 268 28.55 0.00 17.80
CA GLN A 268 29.87 -0.58 17.51
C GLN A 268 30.15 -1.79 18.41
N LYS A 269 29.79 -1.73 19.70
CA LYS A 269 29.88 -2.87 20.60
C LYS A 269 29.01 -4.04 20.11
N ARG A 270 27.76 -3.77 19.73
CA ARG A 270 26.84 -4.79 19.17
C ARG A 270 27.44 -5.46 17.93
N MET A 271 27.99 -4.66 17.02
CA MET A 271 28.64 -5.20 15.83
C MET A 271 29.80 -6.13 16.15
N GLN A 272 30.61 -5.81 17.16
CA GLN A 272 31.70 -6.68 17.62
C GLN A 272 31.17 -7.97 18.25
N GLU A 273 30.15 -7.90 19.12
CA GLU A 273 29.55 -9.04 19.79
C GLU A 273 28.89 -10.02 18.80
N GLU A 274 28.24 -9.50 17.75
CA GLU A 274 27.53 -10.29 16.75
C GLU A 274 28.39 -10.63 15.51
N GLY A 275 29.64 -10.16 15.47
CA GLY A 275 30.57 -10.42 14.36
C GLY A 275 30.18 -9.78 13.03
N LEU A 276 29.48 -8.62 13.08
CA LEU A 276 28.98 -7.89 11.90
C LEU A 276 30.10 -7.04 11.29
N ARG A 277 30.13 -6.96 9.96
CA ARG A 277 31.20 -6.29 9.20
C ARG A 277 31.03 -4.78 9.11
N ASP A 278 29.76 -4.34 9.00
CA ASP A 278 29.41 -2.94 8.78
C ASP A 278 27.99 -2.63 9.29
N GLU A 279 27.58 -1.38 9.21
CA GLU A 279 26.28 -0.89 9.67
C GLU A 279 25.12 -1.35 8.77
N GLU A 280 25.38 -1.78 7.54
CA GLU A 280 24.34 -2.43 6.73
C GLU A 280 24.02 -3.83 7.28
N GLU A 281 25.04 -4.60 7.68
CA GLU A 281 24.80 -5.88 8.37
C GLU A 281 24.14 -5.67 9.76
N LEU A 282 24.46 -4.57 10.45
CA LEU A 282 23.78 -4.22 11.69
C LEU A 282 22.29 -3.96 11.45
N GLN A 283 21.90 -3.32 10.35
CA GLN A 283 20.49 -3.19 9.97
C GLN A 283 19.85 -4.55 9.68
N GLY A 284 20.55 -5.42 8.97
CA GLY A 284 20.08 -6.79 8.73
C GLY A 284 19.85 -7.56 10.04
N TRP A 285 20.79 -7.47 10.98
CA TRP A 285 20.67 -8.06 12.32
C TRP A 285 19.46 -7.48 13.09
N PHE A 286 19.30 -6.16 13.08
CA PHE A 286 18.18 -5.47 13.70
C PHE A 286 16.85 -5.98 13.13
N THR A 287 16.73 -6.02 11.81
CA THR A 287 15.55 -6.52 11.09
C THR A 287 15.25 -7.97 11.46
N ASN A 288 16.26 -8.85 11.42
CA ASN A 288 16.09 -10.29 11.71
C ASN A 288 15.64 -10.55 13.16
N ARG A 289 16.08 -9.73 14.12
CA ARG A 289 15.62 -9.83 15.51
C ARG A 289 14.11 -9.56 15.63
N ILE A 290 13.59 -8.61 14.86
CA ILE A 290 12.16 -8.29 14.81
C ILE A 290 11.41 -9.38 14.03
N VAL A 291 11.95 -9.85 12.91
CA VAL A 291 11.40 -10.98 12.13
C VAL A 291 11.22 -12.21 13.04
N SER A 292 12.26 -12.58 13.79
CA SER A 292 12.21 -13.73 14.72
C SER A 292 11.12 -13.55 15.78
N PHE A 293 10.92 -12.33 16.28
CA PHE A 293 9.81 -12.06 17.20
C PHE A 293 8.45 -12.27 16.53
N LEU A 294 8.23 -11.72 15.35
CA LEU A 294 6.98 -11.86 14.61
C LEU A 294 6.70 -13.33 14.30
N GLU A 295 7.70 -14.09 13.86
CA GLU A 295 7.59 -15.54 13.61
C GLU A 295 7.22 -16.31 14.87
N SER A 296 7.78 -15.95 16.04
CA SER A 296 7.41 -16.54 17.33
C SER A 296 5.94 -16.33 17.70
N LYS A 297 5.29 -15.30 17.09
CA LYS A 297 3.86 -15.00 17.23
C LYS A 297 3.02 -15.53 16.05
N GLY A 298 3.61 -16.35 15.15
CA GLY A 298 2.94 -16.89 13.98
C GLY A 298 2.66 -15.84 12.90
N ARG A 299 3.44 -14.76 12.87
CA ARG A 299 3.32 -13.67 11.87
C ARG A 299 4.53 -13.62 10.97
N LYS A 300 4.40 -12.96 9.83
CA LYS A 300 5.45 -12.74 8.84
C LYS A 300 5.74 -11.26 8.67
N ALA A 301 6.98 -10.93 8.36
CA ALA A 301 7.38 -9.56 8.10
C ALA A 301 7.31 -9.22 6.60
N ILE A 302 6.91 -7.96 6.31
CA ILE A 302 7.19 -7.30 5.04
C ILE A 302 8.22 -6.21 5.33
N VAL A 303 9.17 -6.01 4.43
CA VAL A 303 10.18 -4.95 4.52
C VAL A 303 10.34 -4.23 3.19
N TRP A 304 10.69 -2.94 3.24
CA TRP A 304 11.13 -2.23 2.04
C TRP A 304 12.45 -2.81 1.52
N ASN A 305 12.61 -2.83 0.22
CA ASN A 305 13.74 -3.52 -0.44
C ASN A 305 15.12 -2.95 -0.09
N GLU A 306 15.22 -1.79 0.54
CA GLU A 306 16.51 -1.27 1.01
C GLU A 306 17.13 -2.14 2.12
N SER A 307 16.33 -2.82 2.91
CA SER A 307 16.78 -3.79 3.91
C SER A 307 17.67 -4.88 3.31
N LEU A 308 17.50 -5.19 2.02
CA LEU A 308 18.34 -6.15 1.29
C LEU A 308 19.79 -5.70 1.09
N ARG A 309 20.12 -4.43 1.34
CA ARG A 309 21.51 -3.92 1.24
C ARG A 309 22.45 -4.61 2.21
N SER A 310 21.95 -5.05 3.34
CA SER A 310 22.71 -5.82 4.33
C SER A 310 23.25 -7.15 3.76
N GLY A 311 22.53 -7.76 2.83
CA GLY A 311 22.81 -9.11 2.34
C GLY A 311 22.55 -10.23 3.36
N THR A 312 22.03 -9.91 4.54
CA THR A 312 21.85 -10.83 5.69
C THR A 312 20.40 -10.89 6.19
N VAL A 313 19.46 -10.15 5.58
CA VAL A 313 18.04 -10.24 5.90
C VAL A 313 17.52 -11.65 5.64
N ASP A 314 16.75 -12.18 6.59
CA ASP A 314 16.15 -13.51 6.51
C ASP A 314 15.31 -13.69 5.25
N GLY A 315 15.43 -14.82 4.59
CA GLY A 315 14.69 -15.14 3.35
C GLY A 315 13.20 -15.40 3.55
N SER A 316 12.73 -15.52 4.78
CA SER A 316 11.30 -15.69 5.12
C SER A 316 10.48 -14.42 4.92
N VAL A 317 11.12 -13.25 4.91
CA VAL A 317 10.43 -11.97 4.69
C VAL A 317 9.81 -11.87 3.28
N THR A 318 8.77 -11.07 3.16
CA THR A 318 8.32 -10.58 1.86
C THR A 318 8.91 -9.19 1.64
N VAL A 319 9.50 -8.96 0.48
CA VAL A 319 10.16 -7.68 0.15
C VAL A 319 9.23 -6.82 -0.69
N GLN A 320 8.99 -5.59 -0.24
CA GLN A 320 8.29 -4.58 -1.03
C GLN A 320 9.29 -3.74 -1.80
N MET A 321 9.28 -3.87 -3.13
CA MET A 321 10.19 -3.17 -4.02
C MET A 321 9.59 -1.84 -4.46
N TRP A 322 10.28 -0.73 -4.14
CA TRP A 322 9.92 0.61 -4.62
C TRP A 322 10.98 1.20 -5.56
N MET A 323 12.24 1.10 -5.24
CA MET A 323 13.35 1.59 -6.07
C MET A 323 14.55 0.64 -6.02
N ASP A 324 14.74 -0.17 -7.05
CA ASP A 324 15.80 -1.21 -7.08
C ASP A 324 16.90 -0.92 -8.11
N ARG A 325 17.61 0.20 -7.93
CA ARG A 325 18.69 0.61 -8.85
C ARG A 325 19.85 -0.40 -8.90
N LYS A 326 20.12 -1.12 -7.81
CA LYS A 326 21.20 -2.13 -7.69
C LYS A 326 20.72 -3.56 -7.94
N LYS A 327 19.44 -3.73 -8.25
CA LYS A 327 18.83 -5.05 -8.53
C LYS A 327 18.87 -6.04 -7.38
N HIS A 328 18.87 -5.57 -6.13
CA HIS A 328 18.83 -6.43 -4.95
C HIS A 328 17.53 -7.24 -4.91
N SER A 329 16.40 -6.63 -5.23
CA SER A 329 15.09 -7.31 -5.27
C SER A 329 15.04 -8.38 -6.37
N VAL A 330 15.64 -8.12 -7.54
CA VAL A 330 15.73 -9.12 -8.61
C VAL A 330 16.58 -10.32 -8.18
N LYS A 331 17.69 -10.07 -7.47
CA LYS A 331 18.52 -11.15 -6.91
C LYS A 331 17.74 -11.95 -5.89
N PHE A 332 17.10 -11.28 -4.93
CA PHE A 332 16.29 -11.88 -3.87
C PHE A 332 15.17 -12.78 -4.45
N ALA A 333 14.43 -12.27 -5.44
CA ALA A 333 13.41 -13.06 -6.14
C ALA A 333 14.00 -14.28 -6.87
N ASN A 334 15.17 -14.16 -7.49
CA ASN A 334 15.86 -15.28 -8.15
C ASN A 334 16.41 -16.32 -7.16
N ASP A 335 16.62 -15.94 -5.92
CA ASP A 335 17.02 -16.85 -4.82
C ASP A 335 15.77 -17.47 -4.13
N GLY A 336 14.56 -17.23 -4.65
CA GLY A 336 13.29 -17.80 -4.18
C GLY A 336 12.49 -16.90 -3.22
N GLY A 337 12.97 -15.68 -2.94
CA GLY A 337 12.29 -14.72 -2.07
C GLY A 337 11.01 -14.14 -2.69
N ARG A 338 10.05 -13.79 -1.87
CA ARG A 338 8.75 -13.22 -2.29
C ARG A 338 8.84 -11.71 -2.40
N MET A 339 8.26 -11.14 -3.46
CA MET A 339 8.34 -9.72 -3.74
C MET A 339 6.98 -9.11 -4.10
N ILE A 340 6.65 -7.95 -3.52
CA ILE A 340 5.56 -7.06 -3.91
C ILE A 340 6.18 -5.94 -4.75
N ASN A 341 5.57 -5.60 -5.88
CA ASN A 341 6.05 -4.52 -6.74
C ASN A 341 5.27 -3.23 -6.48
N SER A 342 5.98 -2.20 -6.00
CA SER A 342 5.49 -0.84 -5.74
C SER A 342 6.39 0.19 -6.44
N ASP A 343 6.77 -0.05 -7.71
CA ASP A 343 7.76 0.75 -8.42
C ASP A 343 7.47 2.25 -8.35
N PHE A 344 8.43 3.02 -7.83
CA PHE A 344 8.36 4.46 -7.62
C PHE A 344 7.92 5.24 -8.86
N PHE A 345 8.42 4.89 -10.02
CA PHE A 345 8.16 5.63 -11.25
C PHE A 345 6.77 5.37 -11.84
N HIS A 346 6.08 4.31 -11.40
CA HIS A 346 4.82 3.87 -12.01
C HIS A 346 3.65 3.80 -11.04
N TYR A 347 3.90 3.56 -9.73
CA TYR A 347 2.86 3.26 -8.76
C TYR A 347 2.80 4.23 -7.56
N TYR A 348 3.72 5.20 -7.43
CA TYR A 348 3.66 6.24 -6.42
C TYR A 348 2.72 7.35 -6.90
N PHE A 349 1.61 7.52 -6.19
CA PHE A 349 0.54 8.44 -6.61
C PHE A 349 0.51 9.77 -5.85
N ASP A 350 1.41 10.00 -4.94
CA ASP A 350 1.73 11.30 -4.34
C ASP A 350 2.36 12.29 -5.33
N TYR A 351 2.92 11.79 -6.43
CA TYR A 351 3.42 12.60 -7.53
C TYR A 351 2.32 12.93 -8.56
N PRO A 352 2.36 14.14 -9.16
CA PRO A 352 1.32 14.59 -10.09
C PRO A 352 1.25 13.72 -11.36
N TYR A 353 0.13 13.80 -12.05
CA TYR A 353 -0.08 13.10 -13.33
C TYR A 353 0.96 13.46 -14.40
N SER A 354 1.60 14.64 -14.31
CA SER A 354 2.72 15.00 -15.19
C SER A 354 3.93 14.06 -15.06
N MET A 355 4.17 13.49 -13.89
CA MET A 355 5.25 12.53 -13.63
C MET A 355 4.80 11.08 -13.81
N THR A 356 3.61 10.76 -13.34
CA THR A 356 3.03 9.42 -13.39
C THR A 356 1.66 9.44 -14.07
N PRO A 357 1.64 9.64 -15.44
CA PRO A 357 0.41 9.61 -16.22
C PRO A 357 -0.27 8.25 -16.15
N LEU A 358 -1.59 8.23 -16.31
CA LEU A 358 -2.38 6.99 -16.29
C LEU A 358 -1.85 5.93 -17.28
N ILE A 359 -1.52 6.34 -18.50
CA ILE A 359 -1.01 5.42 -19.51
C ILE A 359 0.34 4.79 -19.12
N LYS A 360 1.17 5.50 -18.38
CA LYS A 360 2.47 5.02 -17.88
C LYS A 360 2.25 3.96 -16.80
N THR A 361 1.35 4.22 -15.85
CA THR A 361 0.93 3.25 -14.82
C THR A 361 0.33 2.00 -15.44
N TYR A 362 -0.62 2.18 -16.35
CA TYR A 362 -1.36 1.06 -16.95
C TYR A 362 -0.48 0.11 -17.78
N ASN A 363 0.50 0.65 -18.51
CA ASN A 363 1.37 -0.13 -19.40
C ASN A 363 2.59 -0.75 -18.69
N TYR A 364 2.79 -0.44 -17.42
CA TYR A 364 3.88 -1.02 -16.67
C TYR A 364 3.70 -2.52 -16.44
N ASN A 365 4.79 -3.27 -16.63
CA ASN A 365 4.84 -4.68 -16.28
C ASN A 365 5.57 -4.85 -14.93
N PRO A 366 4.90 -5.27 -13.87
CA PRO A 366 5.51 -5.37 -12.54
C PRO A 366 6.53 -6.50 -12.41
N VAL A 367 6.60 -7.42 -13.38
CA VAL A 367 7.55 -8.53 -13.36
C VAL A 367 8.77 -8.18 -14.22
N ASP A 368 9.91 -7.90 -13.58
CA ASP A 368 11.16 -7.68 -14.29
C ASP A 368 11.53 -8.94 -15.11
N ARG A 369 11.90 -8.72 -16.38
CA ARG A 369 12.27 -9.80 -17.32
C ARG A 369 13.46 -10.65 -16.85
N LYS A 370 14.26 -10.16 -15.91
CA LYS A 370 15.42 -10.86 -15.32
C LYS A 370 15.01 -11.81 -14.18
N ILE A 371 13.78 -11.76 -13.72
CA ILE A 371 13.25 -12.70 -12.74
C ILE A 371 12.95 -14.01 -13.46
N LYS A 372 13.59 -15.09 -13.00
CA LYS A 372 13.50 -16.42 -13.60
C LYS A 372 12.16 -17.09 -13.27
N ASP A 373 11.84 -17.16 -11.99
CA ASP A 373 10.54 -17.63 -11.50
C ASP A 373 9.63 -16.42 -11.23
N LYS A 374 8.68 -16.21 -12.14
CA LYS A 374 7.75 -15.08 -12.07
C LYS A 374 6.77 -15.17 -10.89
N SER A 375 6.58 -16.36 -10.32
CA SER A 375 5.69 -16.57 -9.16
C SER A 375 6.25 -15.95 -7.87
N THR A 376 7.54 -15.64 -7.82
CA THR A 376 8.14 -14.90 -6.70
C THR A 376 7.65 -13.46 -6.59
N VAL A 377 7.17 -12.86 -7.69
CA VAL A 377 6.43 -11.58 -7.66
C VAL A 377 5.00 -11.90 -7.28
N VAL A 378 4.68 -11.74 -5.98
CA VAL A 378 3.38 -12.14 -5.44
C VAL A 378 2.29 -11.09 -5.66
N GLY A 379 2.65 -9.87 -6.05
CA GLY A 379 1.65 -8.84 -6.31
C GLY A 379 2.16 -7.46 -6.60
N VAL A 380 1.19 -6.55 -6.63
CA VAL A 380 1.37 -5.13 -6.91
C VAL A 380 0.71 -4.29 -5.82
N GLU A 381 1.33 -3.17 -5.49
CA GLU A 381 0.76 -2.19 -4.58
C GLU A 381 1.05 -0.77 -5.03
N SER A 382 0.09 0.12 -4.85
CA SER A 382 0.24 1.54 -5.12
C SER A 382 0.29 2.34 -3.82
N PRO A 383 1.46 2.84 -3.42
CA PRO A 383 1.58 3.77 -2.31
C PRO A 383 1.00 5.14 -2.64
N ILE A 384 0.39 5.76 -1.63
CA ILE A 384 0.09 7.19 -1.62
C ILE A 384 0.58 7.81 -0.32
N TRP A 385 1.72 8.49 -0.43
CA TRP A 385 2.30 9.30 0.63
C TRP A 385 1.56 10.64 0.71
N THR A 386 1.48 11.22 1.89
CA THR A 386 0.57 12.35 2.11
C THR A 386 1.25 13.65 2.50
N GLU A 387 2.56 13.80 2.27
CA GLU A 387 3.27 15.07 2.51
C GLU A 387 2.62 16.25 1.80
N TYR A 388 2.12 16.01 0.57
CA TYR A 388 1.53 17.03 -0.29
C TYR A 388 0.00 16.92 -0.40
N ILE A 389 -0.61 16.02 0.38
CA ILE A 389 -2.03 15.66 0.30
C ILE A 389 -2.67 15.82 1.67
N ASN A 390 -3.31 16.96 1.91
CA ASN A 390 -3.85 17.33 3.23
C ASN A 390 -5.38 17.24 3.35
N ASN A 391 -6.06 16.73 2.31
CA ASN A 391 -7.51 16.56 2.33
C ASN A 391 -7.97 15.40 1.43
N PHE A 392 -9.15 14.88 1.73
CA PHE A 392 -9.69 13.69 1.09
C PHE A 392 -10.01 13.88 -0.41
N ASP A 393 -10.50 15.03 -0.80
CA ASP A 393 -10.82 15.31 -2.21
C ASP A 393 -9.56 15.27 -3.07
N TYR A 394 -8.46 15.85 -2.57
CA TYR A 394 -7.18 15.80 -3.27
C TYR A 394 -6.55 14.42 -3.24
N LEU A 395 -6.72 13.65 -2.16
CA LEU A 395 -6.34 12.24 -2.09
C LEU A 395 -7.03 11.44 -3.19
N CYS A 396 -8.36 11.59 -3.31
CA CYS A 396 -9.14 10.92 -4.35
C CYS A 396 -8.74 11.33 -5.77
N TYR A 397 -8.50 12.63 -6.00
CA TYR A 397 -7.98 13.14 -7.26
C TYR A 397 -6.63 12.50 -7.62
N MET A 398 -5.72 12.36 -6.67
CA MET A 398 -4.41 11.77 -6.90
C MET A 398 -4.47 10.26 -7.12
N LEU A 399 -5.37 9.54 -6.44
CA LEU A 399 -5.53 8.09 -6.56
C LEU A 399 -6.25 7.68 -7.86
N PHE A 400 -7.41 8.28 -8.16
CA PHE A 400 -8.28 7.82 -9.23
C PHE A 400 -8.13 8.66 -10.52
N PRO A 401 -7.94 7.99 -11.68
CA PRO A 401 -8.09 6.56 -11.98
C PRO A 401 -6.87 5.66 -11.77
N ARG A 402 -5.70 6.18 -11.36
CA ARG A 402 -4.43 5.43 -11.37
C ARG A 402 -4.47 4.15 -10.54
N VAL A 403 -5.07 4.17 -9.36
CA VAL A 403 -5.19 2.97 -8.51
C VAL A 403 -6.04 1.87 -9.16
N THR A 404 -7.05 2.23 -9.95
CA THR A 404 -7.86 1.24 -10.69
C THR A 404 -7.07 0.60 -11.85
N ALA A 405 -6.08 1.31 -12.40
CA ALA A 405 -5.15 0.74 -13.37
C ALA A 405 -4.19 -0.30 -12.72
N VAL A 406 -3.78 -0.05 -11.46
CA VAL A 406 -3.01 -1.02 -10.67
C VAL A 406 -3.89 -2.22 -10.32
N ALA A 407 -5.15 -2.01 -9.93
CA ALA A 407 -6.12 -3.08 -9.68
C ALA A 407 -6.29 -3.97 -10.92
N GLU A 408 -6.42 -3.38 -12.12
CA GLU A 408 -6.47 -4.15 -13.37
C GLU A 408 -5.17 -4.90 -13.66
N THR A 409 -4.01 -4.31 -13.34
CA THR A 409 -2.73 -5.02 -13.48
C THR A 409 -2.64 -6.21 -12.52
N GLY A 410 -3.15 -6.07 -11.32
CA GLY A 410 -3.17 -7.14 -10.31
C GLY A 410 -4.16 -8.26 -10.62
N TRP A 411 -5.25 -7.95 -11.32
CA TRP A 411 -6.32 -8.89 -11.60
C TRP A 411 -6.26 -9.51 -13.01
N THR A 412 -6.06 -8.68 -14.05
CA THR A 412 -6.20 -9.06 -15.44
C THR A 412 -4.88 -9.56 -16.01
N GLU A 413 -4.89 -10.72 -16.68
CA GLU A 413 -3.73 -11.22 -17.40
C GLU A 413 -3.25 -10.19 -18.45
N SER A 414 -1.94 -9.99 -18.53
CA SER A 414 -1.31 -8.95 -19.36
C SER A 414 -1.78 -8.97 -20.85
N LYS A 415 -2.05 -10.17 -21.40
CA LYS A 415 -2.53 -10.33 -22.79
C LYS A 415 -3.94 -9.74 -23.04
N ASN A 416 -4.74 -9.58 -21.97
CA ASN A 416 -6.11 -9.08 -22.02
C ASN A 416 -6.20 -7.57 -21.72
N LYS A 417 -5.09 -6.93 -21.37
CA LYS A 417 -5.05 -5.50 -21.07
C LYS A 417 -5.07 -4.65 -22.35
N ASN A 418 -5.86 -3.56 -22.33
CA ASN A 418 -5.92 -2.57 -23.41
C ASN A 418 -6.19 -1.18 -22.82
N ALA A 419 -5.22 -0.28 -22.96
CA ALA A 419 -5.26 1.05 -22.32
C ALA A 419 -6.42 1.94 -22.81
N ALA A 420 -6.70 1.96 -24.12
CA ALA A 420 -7.79 2.76 -24.66
C ALA A 420 -9.16 2.23 -24.21
N ASP A 421 -9.31 0.90 -24.17
CA ASP A 421 -10.54 0.28 -23.65
C ASP A 421 -10.68 0.49 -22.13
N PHE A 422 -9.60 0.45 -21.37
CA PHE A 422 -9.61 0.77 -19.94
C PHE A 422 -10.12 2.18 -19.67
N GLN A 423 -9.59 3.21 -20.37
CA GLN A 423 -10.02 4.60 -20.19
C GLN A 423 -11.53 4.75 -20.49
N ARG A 424 -12.02 4.13 -21.56
CA ARG A 424 -13.44 4.11 -21.90
C ARG A 424 -14.30 3.46 -20.77
N ARG A 425 -13.82 2.35 -20.21
CA ARG A 425 -14.53 1.64 -19.11
C ARG A 425 -14.52 2.48 -17.84
N PHE A 426 -13.43 3.18 -17.58
CA PHE A 426 -13.32 4.06 -16.41
C PHE A 426 -14.36 5.17 -16.45
N GLY A 427 -14.62 5.81 -17.59
CA GLY A 427 -15.69 6.81 -17.72
C GLY A 427 -17.10 6.28 -17.36
N LYS A 428 -17.31 4.95 -17.36
CA LYS A 428 -18.56 4.36 -16.82
C LYS A 428 -18.45 4.01 -15.34
N TYR A 429 -17.26 3.65 -14.90
CA TYR A 429 -16.98 3.34 -13.50
C TYR A 429 -17.04 4.57 -12.58
N GLU A 430 -16.80 5.78 -13.11
CA GLU A 430 -16.92 7.05 -12.36
C GLU A 430 -18.28 7.20 -11.64
N LYS A 431 -19.36 6.64 -12.22
CA LYS A 431 -20.66 6.65 -11.55
C LYS A 431 -20.61 5.90 -10.21
N ILE A 432 -19.94 4.75 -10.16
CA ILE A 432 -19.78 3.95 -8.94
C ILE A 432 -18.93 4.71 -7.92
N LEU A 433 -17.87 5.39 -8.34
CA LEU A 433 -17.08 6.26 -7.47
C LEU A 433 -17.92 7.40 -6.90
N GLY A 434 -18.78 8.02 -7.72
CA GLY A 434 -19.72 9.07 -7.27
C GLY A 434 -20.73 8.57 -6.23
N GLU A 435 -21.23 7.33 -6.37
CA GLU A 435 -22.12 6.69 -5.37
C GLU A 435 -21.40 6.47 -4.03
N ILE A 436 -20.09 6.22 -4.04
CA ILE A 436 -19.24 6.07 -2.85
C ILE A 436 -18.86 7.45 -2.26
N GLY A 437 -19.02 8.52 -3.03
CA GLY A 437 -18.61 9.87 -2.64
C GLY A 437 -17.16 10.19 -2.96
N ILE A 438 -16.59 9.54 -3.98
CA ILE A 438 -15.22 9.76 -4.48
C ILE A 438 -15.26 10.55 -5.78
N LYS A 439 -14.46 11.63 -5.84
CA LYS A 439 -14.31 12.47 -7.01
C LYS A 439 -12.92 12.22 -7.64
N PRO A 440 -12.84 11.52 -8.79
CA PRO A 440 -11.57 11.25 -9.47
C PRO A 440 -11.01 12.50 -10.16
N ALA A 441 -9.74 12.42 -10.59
CA ALA A 441 -9.19 13.40 -11.51
C ALA A 441 -9.98 13.43 -12.82
N PRO A 442 -10.20 14.61 -13.43
CA PRO A 442 -10.89 14.71 -14.70
C PRO A 442 -10.03 14.15 -15.85
N GLU A 443 -10.69 13.72 -16.95
CA GLU A 443 -10.04 13.00 -18.06
C GLU A 443 -8.86 13.75 -18.69
N GLU A 444 -8.94 15.08 -18.79
CA GLU A 444 -7.90 15.94 -19.32
C GLU A 444 -6.59 15.90 -18.52
N GLU A 445 -6.64 15.50 -17.25
CA GLU A 445 -5.45 15.37 -16.39
C GLU A 445 -4.78 14.00 -16.48
N TRP A 446 -5.46 12.96 -16.96
CA TRP A 446 -4.94 11.59 -16.90
C TRP A 446 -3.66 11.36 -17.68
N ASN A 447 -3.56 11.98 -18.85
CA ASN A 447 -2.42 11.80 -19.77
C ASN A 447 -2.00 13.16 -20.35
N PRO A 448 -1.35 14.02 -19.55
CA PRO A 448 -0.97 15.35 -20.00
C PRO A 448 0.01 15.29 -21.19
N THR A 449 -0.04 16.31 -22.06
CA THR A 449 0.87 16.44 -23.19
C THR A 449 2.34 16.49 -22.75
N ALA A 450 3.28 16.24 -23.66
CA ALA A 450 4.71 16.34 -23.34
C ALA A 450 5.09 17.72 -22.78
N PHE A 451 4.49 18.79 -23.30
CA PHE A 451 4.71 20.15 -22.82
C PHE A 451 4.15 20.34 -21.39
N ASP A 452 2.90 19.90 -21.14
CA ASP A 452 2.30 19.98 -19.80
C ASP A 452 3.07 19.13 -18.78
N ARG A 453 3.59 17.99 -19.19
CA ARG A 453 4.42 17.14 -18.32
C ARG A 453 5.65 17.89 -17.85
N ILE A 454 6.37 18.56 -18.73
CA ILE A 454 7.56 19.34 -18.37
C ILE A 454 7.17 20.52 -17.46
N THR A 455 6.20 21.33 -17.87
CA THR A 455 5.83 22.55 -17.13
C THR A 455 5.21 22.26 -15.77
N LYS A 456 4.26 21.30 -15.68
CA LYS A 456 3.63 20.92 -14.42
C LYS A 456 4.63 20.23 -13.46
N THR A 457 5.55 19.41 -14.00
CA THR A 457 6.62 18.78 -13.19
C THR A 457 7.60 19.82 -12.66
N LEU A 458 8.08 20.74 -13.49
CA LEU A 458 8.92 21.86 -13.04
C LEU A 458 8.19 22.72 -12.00
N TYR A 459 6.92 23.02 -12.23
CA TYR A 459 6.10 23.75 -11.27
C TYR A 459 5.97 23.01 -9.93
N PHE A 460 5.79 21.69 -9.92
CA PHE A 460 5.75 20.88 -8.72
C PHE A 460 7.06 21.02 -7.93
N PHE A 461 8.21 20.77 -8.54
CA PHE A 461 9.50 20.85 -7.87
C PHE A 461 9.94 22.28 -7.52
N THR A 462 9.68 23.29 -8.36
CA THR A 462 10.02 24.68 -8.03
C THR A 462 9.20 25.21 -6.86
N GLY A 463 7.97 24.74 -6.70
CA GLY A 463 7.18 25.01 -5.50
C GLY A 463 7.79 24.38 -4.25
N LEU A 464 8.53 23.26 -4.37
CA LEU A 464 9.26 22.62 -3.29
C LEU A 464 10.61 23.32 -3.00
N ILE A 465 11.31 23.81 -4.03
CA ILE A 465 12.65 24.40 -3.93
C ILE A 465 12.63 25.85 -3.46
N LYS A 466 11.67 26.68 -3.90
CA LYS A 466 11.58 28.10 -3.54
C LYS A 466 11.41 28.40 -2.03
N ARG A 467 11.35 27.37 -1.20
CA ARG A 467 11.11 27.50 0.25
C ARG A 467 12.26 26.97 1.12
N LYS A 468 13.39 26.60 0.51
CA LYS A 468 14.63 26.28 1.26
C LYS A 468 15.55 27.48 1.51
N ASN A 469 15.13 28.72 1.13
CA ASN A 469 15.88 29.96 1.36
C ASN A 469 15.13 30.86 2.34
#